data_73c471135a40d412e3123c707eaf71de
#
_entry.id   73c471135a40d412e3123c707eaf71de
#
_cell.length_a   1.000
_cell.length_b   1.000
_cell.length_c   1.000
_cell.angle_alpha   90.00
_cell.angle_beta   90.00
_cell.angle_gamma   90.00
#
_symmetry.space_group_name_H-M   'P 1'
#
loop_
_entity.id
_entity.type
_entity.pdbx_description
1 polymer ?
#
loop_
_entity_poly.entity_id
_entity_poly.type
_entity_poly.pdbx_seq_one_letter_code
_entity_poly.pdbx_strand_id
1 'polypeptide(L)'
;MPRFGKRSKQRLKGVDARLVSVLNELIKIMDVTIIEGLRSEERQKELLAKGATKVRYSKHMDGKAVDLAPYPIDWNNRDGFHYMGGMIRGIAHKLGLKVRWGGDWDSDGD
;
A
#
# COMPACT_ATOMS: atom_id res chain seq x y z
N MET A 1 -8.50 -19.05 -4.93
CA MET A 1 -8.08 -17.72 -5.35
C MET A 1 -8.08 -16.78 -4.15
N PRO A 2 -6.96 -16.11 -3.82
CA PRO A 2 -6.92 -15.21 -2.67
C PRO A 2 -7.91 -14.05 -2.81
N ARG A 3 -8.42 -13.59 -1.70
CA ARG A 3 -9.30 -12.42 -1.61
C ARG A 3 -8.93 -11.61 -0.40
N PHE A 4 -9.21 -10.30 -0.46
CA PHE A 4 -8.99 -9.46 0.71
C PHE A 4 -9.88 -9.86 1.87
N GLY A 5 -9.29 -9.95 3.05
CA GLY A 5 -10.03 -10.15 4.27
C GLY A 5 -10.80 -8.89 4.68
N LYS A 6 -11.61 -9.02 5.71
CA LYS A 6 -12.48 -7.95 6.20
C LYS A 6 -11.69 -6.68 6.57
N ARG A 7 -10.55 -6.84 7.26
CA ARG A 7 -9.72 -5.70 7.66
C ARG A 7 -9.13 -4.98 6.45
N SER A 8 -8.63 -5.74 5.48
CA SER A 8 -8.07 -5.14 4.27
C SER A 8 -9.13 -4.37 3.49
N LYS A 9 -10.33 -4.93 3.37
CA LYS A 9 -11.44 -4.23 2.72
C LYS A 9 -11.79 -2.92 3.42
N GLN A 10 -11.80 -2.91 4.74
CA GLN A 10 -12.06 -1.69 5.51
C GLN A 10 -10.96 -0.65 5.30
N ARG A 11 -9.71 -1.08 5.25
CA ARG A 11 -8.56 -0.20 5.06
C ARG A 11 -8.50 0.40 3.66
N LEU A 12 -9.17 -0.22 2.69
CA LEU A 12 -9.26 0.31 1.33
C LEU A 12 -10.35 1.36 1.14
N LYS A 13 -11.23 1.55 2.11
CA LYS A 13 -12.26 2.59 2.03
C LYS A 13 -11.62 3.96 1.96
N GLY A 14 -12.05 4.77 1.02
CA GLY A 14 -11.51 6.12 0.80
C GLY A 14 -10.21 6.14 0.01
N VAL A 15 -9.67 5.00 -0.37
CA VAL A 15 -8.49 4.93 -1.22
C VAL A 15 -8.89 5.21 -2.67
N ASP A 16 -8.02 5.91 -3.40
CA ASP A 16 -8.23 6.24 -4.81
C ASP A 16 -8.63 4.99 -5.60
N ALA A 17 -9.68 5.10 -6.41
CA ALA A 17 -10.22 3.97 -7.18
C ALA A 17 -9.19 3.33 -8.12
N ARG A 18 -8.23 4.11 -8.61
CA ARG A 18 -7.17 3.59 -9.48
C ARG A 18 -6.25 2.65 -8.72
N LEU A 19 -5.89 2.99 -7.49
CA LEU A 19 -5.10 2.12 -6.62
C LEU A 19 -5.89 0.86 -6.27
N VAL A 20 -7.17 1.00 -5.93
CA VAL A 20 -8.02 -0.14 -5.60
C VAL A 20 -8.12 -1.10 -6.79
N SER A 21 -8.23 -0.56 -8.02
CA SER A 21 -8.25 -1.38 -9.23
C SER A 21 -7.00 -2.25 -9.37
N VAL A 22 -5.83 -1.65 -9.14
CA VAL A 22 -4.55 -2.39 -9.18
C VAL A 22 -4.55 -3.48 -8.12
N LEU A 23 -4.96 -3.14 -6.90
CA LEU A 23 -4.94 -4.07 -5.77
C LEU A 23 -5.94 -5.21 -5.94
N ASN A 24 -7.09 -4.96 -6.54
CA ASN A 24 -8.07 -6.01 -6.84
C ASN A 24 -7.54 -7.02 -7.85
N GLU A 25 -6.71 -6.58 -8.80
CA GLU A 25 -6.06 -7.52 -9.73
C GLU A 25 -4.91 -8.25 -9.04
N LEU A 26 -4.16 -7.56 -8.20
CA LEU A 26 -3.04 -8.16 -7.47
C LEU A 26 -3.49 -9.31 -6.57
N ILE A 27 -4.58 -9.12 -5.81
CA ILE A 27 -5.05 -10.13 -4.86
C ILE A 27 -5.47 -11.43 -5.55
N LYS A 28 -5.84 -11.38 -6.82
CA LYS A 28 -6.18 -12.58 -7.59
C LYS A 28 -4.96 -13.46 -7.90
N ILE A 29 -3.77 -12.88 -7.83
CA ILE A 29 -2.52 -13.52 -8.24
C ILE A 29 -1.70 -13.95 -7.02
N MET A 30 -1.65 -13.10 -6.01
CA MET A 30 -0.89 -13.39 -4.78
C MET A 30 -1.63 -12.87 -3.57
N ASP A 31 -1.43 -13.56 -2.45
CA ASP A 31 -2.08 -13.16 -1.20
C ASP A 31 -1.32 -12.00 -0.57
N VAL A 32 -2.05 -10.90 -0.32
CA VAL A 32 -1.48 -9.69 0.28
C VAL A 32 -2.42 -9.15 1.33
N THR A 33 -1.85 -8.42 2.29
CA THR A 33 -2.60 -7.74 3.36
C THR A 33 -2.42 -6.25 3.22
N ILE A 34 -3.51 -5.50 3.31
CA ILE A 34 -3.46 -4.04 3.38
C ILE A 34 -3.15 -3.65 4.82
N ILE A 35 -2.09 -2.90 5.02
CA ILE A 35 -1.66 -2.46 6.34
C ILE A 35 -2.27 -1.10 6.67
N GLU A 36 -2.20 -0.16 5.72
CA GLU A 36 -2.80 1.15 5.87
C GLU A 36 -3.22 1.70 4.52
N GLY A 37 -4.42 2.27 4.45
CA GLY A 37 -4.91 2.99 3.28
C GLY A 37 -5.08 4.46 3.58
N LEU A 38 -6.33 4.95 3.66
CA LEU A 38 -6.61 6.34 3.99
C LEU A 38 -6.13 6.63 5.42
N ARG A 39 -5.40 7.74 5.55
CA ARG A 39 -4.86 8.18 6.85
C ARG A 39 -5.52 9.49 7.26
N SER A 40 -6.04 9.55 8.49
CA SER A 40 -6.60 10.78 9.03
C SER A 40 -5.51 11.80 9.37
N GLU A 41 -5.90 13.07 9.46
CA GLU A 41 -5.00 14.13 9.90
C GLU A 41 -4.48 13.87 11.31
N GLU A 42 -5.34 13.37 12.19
CA GLU A 42 -4.96 13.03 13.56
C GLU A 42 -3.90 11.94 13.61
N ARG A 43 -4.08 10.89 12.79
CA ARG A 43 -3.10 9.81 12.71
C ARG A 43 -1.77 10.31 12.17
N GLN A 44 -1.79 11.22 11.20
CA GLN A 44 -0.56 11.82 10.66
C GLN A 44 0.18 12.61 11.73
N LYS A 45 -0.54 13.37 12.54
CA LYS A 45 0.05 14.11 13.67
C LYS A 45 0.69 13.18 14.70
N GLU A 46 0.02 12.06 15.01
CA GLU A 46 0.57 11.06 15.94
C GLU A 46 1.89 10.48 15.40
N LEU A 47 1.91 10.12 14.13
CA LEU A 47 3.11 9.56 13.50
C LEU A 47 4.25 10.56 13.47
N LEU A 48 3.93 11.82 13.21
CA LEU A 48 4.92 12.90 13.22
C LEU A 48 5.51 13.08 14.62
N ALA A 49 4.67 13.09 15.66
CA ALA A 49 5.10 13.22 17.04
C ALA A 49 5.97 12.06 17.50
N LYS A 50 5.72 10.85 17.01
CA LYS A 50 6.50 9.66 17.33
C LYS A 50 7.79 9.53 16.51
N GLY A 51 8.01 10.41 15.55
CA GLY A 51 9.14 10.32 14.64
C GLY A 51 9.01 9.23 13.59
N ALA A 52 7.81 8.64 13.45
CA ALA A 52 7.58 7.59 12.44
C ALA A 52 7.43 8.15 11.03
N THR A 53 7.18 9.45 10.91
CA THR A 53 7.20 10.16 9.64
C THR A 53 7.86 11.52 9.85
N LYS A 54 8.38 12.10 8.78
CA LYS A 54 9.03 13.42 8.80
C LYS A 54 8.18 14.49 8.13
N VAL A 55 7.02 14.12 7.60
CA VAL A 55 6.18 15.03 6.82
C VAL A 55 4.86 15.29 7.53
N ARG A 56 4.36 16.51 7.43
CA ARG A 56 3.04 16.89 7.96
C ARG A 56 1.92 16.39 7.08
N TYR A 57 2.19 16.24 5.80
CA TYR A 57 1.23 15.81 4.81
C TYR A 57 1.75 14.57 4.10
N SER A 58 0.95 13.53 4.06
CA SER A 58 1.26 12.28 3.37
C SER A 58 0.17 12.01 2.33
N LYS A 59 0.54 11.35 1.24
CA LYS A 59 -0.41 10.90 0.22
C LYS A 59 -1.46 9.96 0.78
N HIS A 60 -1.18 9.28 1.90
CA HIS A 60 -2.18 8.48 2.62
C HIS A 60 -3.38 9.31 3.07
N MET A 61 -3.19 10.60 3.34
CA MET A 61 -4.27 11.49 3.76
C MET A 61 -5.27 11.76 2.64
N ASP A 62 -4.83 11.67 1.39
CA ASP A 62 -5.68 11.83 0.21
C ASP A 62 -6.21 10.50 -0.34
N GLY A 63 -5.86 9.39 0.30
CA GLY A 63 -6.17 8.07 -0.23
C GLY A 63 -5.35 7.71 -1.45
N LYS A 64 -4.23 8.39 -1.70
CA LYS A 64 -3.37 8.17 -2.89
C LYS A 64 -2.16 7.29 -2.60
N ALA A 65 -2.09 6.71 -1.41
CA ALA A 65 -1.03 5.79 -1.03
C ALA A 65 -1.61 4.65 -0.19
N VAL A 66 -1.01 3.49 -0.31
CA VAL A 66 -1.40 2.29 0.44
C VAL A 66 -0.15 1.55 0.87
N ASP A 67 -0.10 1.16 2.14
CA ASP A 67 0.92 0.25 2.64
C ASP A 67 0.36 -1.16 2.64
N LEU A 68 1.09 -2.11 2.08
CA LEU A 68 0.66 -3.50 2.01
C LEU A 68 1.88 -4.42 2.10
N ALA A 69 1.61 -5.68 2.38
CA ALA A 69 2.65 -6.70 2.50
C ALA A 69 2.14 -8.04 1.97
N PRO A 70 3.05 -8.89 1.46
CA PRO A 70 2.69 -10.27 1.16
C PRO A 70 2.20 -10.98 2.42
N TYR A 71 1.20 -11.84 2.30
CA TYR A 71 0.67 -12.61 3.42
C TYR A 71 1.23 -14.03 3.37
N PRO A 72 1.64 -14.62 4.49
CA PRO A 72 1.72 -14.02 5.83
C PRO A 72 2.81 -12.95 5.92
N ILE A 73 2.58 -11.97 6.80
CA ILE A 73 3.50 -10.83 6.92
C ILE A 73 4.82 -11.29 7.52
N ASP A 74 5.88 -11.07 6.77
CA ASP A 74 7.25 -11.31 7.20
C ASP A 74 8.13 -10.19 6.62
N TRP A 75 8.53 -9.26 7.46
CA TRP A 75 9.28 -8.09 7.03
C TRP A 75 10.67 -8.43 6.49
N ASN A 76 11.16 -9.65 6.74
CA ASN A 76 12.44 -10.12 6.22
C ASN A 76 12.32 -10.82 4.87
N ASN A 77 11.11 -10.99 4.36
CA ASN A 77 10.85 -11.65 3.08
C ASN A 77 11.06 -10.67 1.92
N ARG A 78 12.30 -10.32 1.65
CA ARG A 78 12.65 -9.36 0.59
C ARG A 78 12.17 -9.81 -0.79
N ASP A 79 12.33 -11.09 -1.10
CA ASP A 79 11.92 -11.63 -2.39
C ASP A 79 10.41 -11.49 -2.60
N GLY A 80 9.63 -11.75 -1.56
CA GLY A 80 8.18 -11.58 -1.60
C GLY A 80 7.79 -10.13 -1.85
N PHE A 81 8.44 -9.19 -1.19
CA PHE A 81 8.19 -7.76 -1.39
C PHE A 81 8.59 -7.30 -2.79
N HIS A 82 9.72 -7.75 -3.31
CA HIS A 82 10.15 -7.41 -4.67
C HIS A 82 9.20 -8.01 -5.71
N TYR A 83 8.77 -9.24 -5.50
CA TYR A 83 7.81 -9.90 -6.37
C TYR A 83 6.50 -9.11 -6.40
N MET A 84 6.00 -8.73 -5.23
CA MET A 84 4.78 -7.93 -5.10
C MET A 84 4.92 -6.59 -5.83
N GLY A 85 6.06 -5.90 -5.64
CA GLY A 85 6.33 -4.63 -6.31
C GLY A 85 6.34 -4.76 -7.82
N GLY A 86 6.97 -5.80 -8.34
CA GLY A 86 6.97 -6.09 -9.78
C GLY A 86 5.59 -6.37 -10.32
N MET A 87 4.78 -7.14 -9.59
CA MET A 87 3.41 -7.45 -9.98
C MET A 87 2.55 -6.18 -10.00
N ILE A 88 2.68 -5.33 -8.98
CA ILE A 88 1.94 -4.06 -8.93
C ILE A 88 2.28 -3.19 -10.14
N ARG A 89 3.55 -3.07 -10.47
CA ARG A 89 3.99 -2.25 -11.61
C ARG A 89 3.49 -2.82 -12.93
N GLY A 90 3.54 -4.14 -13.10
CA GLY A 90 3.03 -4.80 -14.31
C GLY A 90 1.53 -4.62 -14.47
N ILE A 91 0.77 -4.80 -13.40
CA ILE A 91 -0.68 -4.62 -13.42
C ILE A 91 -1.02 -3.17 -13.73
N ALA A 92 -0.37 -2.21 -13.09
CA ALA A 92 -0.61 -0.80 -13.32
C ALA A 92 -0.33 -0.43 -14.78
N HIS A 93 0.76 -0.93 -15.34
CA HIS A 93 1.09 -0.72 -16.74
C HIS A 93 -0.02 -1.25 -17.67
N LYS A 94 -0.49 -2.45 -17.40
CA LYS A 94 -1.57 -3.06 -18.17
C LYS A 94 -2.85 -2.25 -18.12
N LEU A 95 -3.16 -1.65 -16.96
CA LEU A 95 -4.35 -0.83 -16.78
C LEU A 95 -4.17 0.62 -17.25
N GLY A 96 -2.98 0.98 -17.73
CA GLY A 96 -2.68 2.33 -18.16
C GLY A 96 -2.55 3.33 -17.01
N LEU A 97 -2.22 2.84 -15.82
CA LEU A 97 -2.10 3.66 -14.62
C LEU A 97 -0.64 3.84 -14.23
N LYS A 98 -0.33 4.97 -13.62
CA LYS A 98 0.99 5.23 -13.07
C LYS A 98 0.96 5.01 -11.57
N VAL A 99 1.78 4.08 -11.09
CA VAL A 99 1.95 3.87 -9.65
C VAL A 99 3.44 3.85 -9.34
N ARG A 100 3.76 4.33 -8.15
CA ARG A 100 5.12 4.32 -7.65
C ARG A 100 5.25 3.22 -6.61
N TRP A 101 6.28 2.39 -6.77
CA TRP A 101 6.59 1.37 -5.78
C TRP A 101 7.56 1.92 -4.74
N GLY A 102 7.18 1.79 -3.48
CA GLY A 102 7.99 2.26 -2.37
C GLY A 102 8.95 1.20 -1.83
N GLY A 103 9.53 0.37 -2.70
CA GLY A 103 10.47 -0.68 -2.29
C GLY A 103 11.74 -0.14 -1.66
N ASP A 104 12.05 1.11 -1.92
CA ASP A 104 13.16 1.84 -1.33
C ASP A 104 12.69 2.89 -0.32
N TRP A 105 11.60 2.62 0.33
CA TRP A 105 10.93 3.54 1.26
C TRP A 105 11.78 3.99 2.43
N ASP A 106 12.87 3.32 2.69
CA ASP A 106 13.87 3.80 3.64
C ASP A 106 14.43 5.16 3.22
N SER A 107 14.40 5.45 1.93
CA SER A 107 14.99 6.67 1.40
C SER A 107 13.98 7.79 1.22
N ASP A 108 12.71 7.51 0.99
CA ASP A 108 11.74 8.58 0.76
C ASP A 108 10.82 8.85 1.94
N GLY A 109 10.87 8.03 2.96
CA GLY A 109 10.27 8.32 4.25
C GLY A 109 8.74 8.29 4.29
N ASP A 110 8.10 7.82 3.24
CA ASP A 110 6.63 7.74 3.28
C ASP A 110 6.11 6.72 2.27
#